data_a63df63f100a503ab12e3dffdca11ecf
#
_entry.id   a63df63f100a503ab12e3dffdca11ecf
#
_cell.length_a   1.000
_cell.length_b   1.000
_cell.length_c   1.000
_cell.angle_alpha   90.00
_cell.angle_beta   90.00
_cell.angle_gamma   90.00
#
_symmetry.space_group_name_H-M   'P 1'
#
loop_
_entity.id
_entity.type
_entity.pdbx_description
1 polymer ?
#
loop_
_entity_poly.entity_id
_entity_poly.type
_entity_poly.pdbx_seq_one_letter_code
_entity_poly.pdbx_strand_id
1 'polypeptide(L)'
;MENYFDGKNIRDEILNNLANRVVDMERKPTMAVFLIGDNPICKQYVELKKKMAEKTGILFCLYSFDEKDSEEEIMSAIDFLNNDSETDGIMIQIPLPKAFDRQKLIEKISPDKDIDGLRFCAGLDSKFKPPVVLAILEAIKRSETRLNSKTKIAQIGAGFLVGAPLKKCLTQDFESVDLKMVDKNKNDLVETIKDADIIISATGMPKLVKEEMVKEGVVLIDAGTAEENGNLIGDIDPEAYKKARYYTPVPGGIGPVTIAMLFKNVVGE
;
A
#
# COMPACT_ATOMS: atom_id res chain seq x y z
N MET A 1 -10.05 1.09 -24.80
CA MET A 1 -9.53 1.39 -23.45
C MET A 1 -8.71 0.20 -23.02
N GLU A 2 -7.56 0.42 -22.42
CA GLU A 2 -6.74 -0.67 -21.92
C GLU A 2 -7.48 -1.37 -20.79
N ASN A 3 -7.57 -2.71 -20.86
CA ASN A 3 -8.31 -3.51 -19.88
C ASN A 3 -7.54 -3.72 -18.58
N TYR A 4 -6.44 -2.98 -18.34
CA TYR A 4 -5.61 -3.18 -17.17
C TYR A 4 -5.14 -1.86 -16.55
N PHE A 5 -4.77 -1.95 -15.27
CA PHE A 5 -4.24 -0.87 -14.47
C PHE A 5 -2.73 -0.72 -14.74
N ASP A 6 -2.35 0.22 -15.63
CA ASP A 6 -0.94 0.56 -15.85
C ASP A 6 -0.39 1.38 -14.67
N GLY A 7 0.04 0.68 -13.63
CA GLY A 7 0.50 1.31 -12.41
C GLY A 7 1.76 2.17 -12.61
N LYS A 8 2.56 1.92 -13.63
CA LYS A 8 3.74 2.75 -13.92
C LYS A 8 3.31 4.11 -14.49
N ASN A 9 2.44 4.10 -15.47
CA ASN A 9 1.88 5.32 -16.06
C ASN A 9 1.10 6.14 -15.00
N ILE A 10 0.26 5.48 -14.22
CA ILE A 10 -0.54 6.13 -13.16
C ILE A 10 0.37 6.74 -12.08
N ARG A 11 1.41 6.02 -11.65
CA ARG A 11 2.43 6.57 -10.76
C ARG A 11 3.04 7.84 -11.33
N ASP A 12 3.47 7.80 -12.58
CA ASP A 12 4.17 8.93 -13.23
C ASP A 12 3.22 10.13 -13.41
N GLU A 13 1.95 9.90 -13.75
CA GLU A 13 0.90 10.92 -13.76
C GLU A 13 0.76 11.59 -12.39
N ILE A 14 0.62 10.82 -11.32
CA ILE A 14 0.46 11.34 -9.95
C ILE A 14 1.72 12.10 -9.53
N LEU A 15 2.91 11.52 -9.73
CA LEU A 15 4.16 12.17 -9.33
C LEU A 15 4.42 13.47 -10.10
N ASN A 16 4.10 13.55 -11.37
CA ASN A 16 4.21 14.78 -12.16
C ASN A 16 3.25 15.87 -11.63
N ASN A 17 2.02 15.50 -11.29
CA ASN A 17 1.07 16.43 -10.68
C ASN A 17 1.56 16.94 -9.34
N LEU A 18 2.11 16.07 -8.49
CA LEU A 18 2.70 16.44 -7.20
C LEU A 18 3.93 17.35 -7.39
N ALA A 19 4.82 17.04 -8.35
CA ALA A 19 5.99 17.87 -8.63
C ALA A 19 5.60 19.30 -9.01
N ASN A 20 4.59 19.47 -9.88
CA ASN A 20 4.07 20.79 -10.24
C ASN A 20 3.55 21.54 -9.01
N ARG A 21 2.81 20.85 -8.14
CA ARG A 21 2.29 21.45 -6.92
C ARG A 21 3.39 21.82 -5.91
N VAL A 22 4.38 20.96 -5.73
CA VAL A 22 5.50 21.20 -4.81
C VAL A 22 6.35 22.43 -5.24
N VAL A 23 6.44 22.70 -6.55
CA VAL A 23 7.11 23.92 -7.06
C VAL A 23 6.46 25.20 -6.55
N ASP A 24 5.12 25.20 -6.43
CA ASP A 24 4.35 26.37 -5.99
C ASP A 24 4.22 26.51 -4.46
N MET A 25 4.75 25.54 -3.69
CA MET A 25 4.72 25.59 -2.22
C MET A 25 5.78 26.54 -1.67
N GLU A 26 5.43 27.30 -0.63
CA GLU A 26 6.36 28.20 0.08
C GLU A 26 7.58 27.44 0.65
N ARG A 27 7.36 26.21 1.07
CA ARG A 27 8.37 25.31 1.61
C ARG A 27 8.24 23.93 0.97
N LYS A 28 9.37 23.30 0.67
CA LYS A 28 9.38 21.92 0.17
C LYS A 28 8.95 20.95 1.27
N PRO A 29 8.01 20.06 0.98
CA PRO A 29 7.62 19.00 1.92
C PRO A 29 8.82 18.12 2.26
N THR A 30 8.93 17.73 3.52
CA THR A 30 10.04 16.93 4.05
C THR A 30 9.53 15.63 4.65
N MET A 31 10.11 14.50 4.21
CA MET A 31 9.83 13.19 4.80
C MET A 31 11.07 12.61 5.49
N ALA A 32 10.89 12.12 6.70
CA ALA A 32 11.89 11.36 7.44
C ALA A 32 11.62 9.85 7.28
N VAL A 33 12.61 9.11 6.84
CA VAL A 33 12.51 7.66 6.62
C VAL A 33 13.49 6.94 7.52
N PHE A 34 12.96 6.08 8.38
CA PHE A 34 13.73 5.23 9.28
C PHE A 34 14.02 3.90 8.60
N LEU A 35 15.30 3.59 8.45
CA LEU A 35 15.79 2.29 7.99
C LEU A 35 16.55 1.64 9.15
N ILE A 36 16.03 0.53 9.66
CA ILE A 36 16.60 -0.17 10.81
C ILE A 36 17.10 -1.53 10.36
N GLY A 37 18.37 -1.80 10.63
CA GLY A 37 19.06 -3.03 10.20
C GLY A 37 19.52 -3.00 8.75
N ASP A 38 19.95 -4.17 8.28
CA ASP A 38 20.73 -4.31 7.03
C ASP A 38 20.01 -5.12 5.94
N ASN A 39 18.67 -5.20 5.99
CA ASN A 39 17.88 -5.94 5.00
C ASN A 39 18.06 -5.36 3.59
N PRO A 40 18.58 -6.13 2.61
CA PRO A 40 18.84 -5.62 1.26
C PRO A 40 17.56 -5.17 0.53
N ILE A 41 16.45 -5.83 0.77
CA ILE A 41 15.16 -5.48 0.16
C ILE A 41 14.67 -4.14 0.70
N CYS A 42 14.76 -3.91 2.02
CA CYS A 42 14.43 -2.62 2.63
C CYS A 42 15.28 -1.49 2.04
N LYS A 43 16.60 -1.72 1.87
CA LYS A 43 17.51 -0.74 1.24
C LYS A 43 17.09 -0.40 -0.18
N GLN A 44 16.74 -1.39 -0.99
CA GLN A 44 16.28 -1.16 -2.37
C GLN A 44 15.00 -0.32 -2.41
N TYR A 45 14.03 -0.59 -1.54
CA TYR A 45 12.80 0.19 -1.45
C TYR A 45 13.04 1.62 -0.97
N VAL A 46 13.95 1.82 -0.02
CA VAL A 46 14.34 3.16 0.47
C VAL A 46 15.01 3.96 -0.66
N GLU A 47 15.95 3.36 -1.40
CA GLU A 47 16.60 4.00 -2.55
C GLU A 47 15.61 4.36 -3.67
N LEU A 48 14.65 3.48 -3.93
CA LEU A 48 13.60 3.76 -4.91
C LEU A 48 12.73 4.96 -4.47
N LYS A 49 12.33 5.02 -3.20
CA LYS A 49 11.57 6.14 -2.64
C LYS A 49 12.38 7.43 -2.69
N LYS A 50 13.68 7.40 -2.34
CA LYS A 50 14.57 8.56 -2.44
C LYS A 50 14.60 9.13 -3.85
N LYS A 51 14.82 8.30 -4.86
CA LYS A 51 14.80 8.71 -6.28
C LYS A 51 13.47 9.34 -6.70
N MET A 52 12.37 8.82 -6.20
CA MET A 52 11.04 9.37 -6.52
C MET A 52 10.80 10.70 -5.78
N ALA A 53 11.24 10.83 -4.51
CA ALA A 53 11.20 12.09 -3.76
C ALA A 53 11.99 13.20 -4.49
N GLU A 54 13.20 12.89 -4.93
CA GLU A 54 14.03 13.83 -5.71
C GLU A 54 13.30 14.33 -6.98
N LYS A 55 12.61 13.44 -7.70
CA LYS A 55 11.84 13.80 -8.89
C LYS A 55 10.63 14.69 -8.61
N THR A 56 10.04 14.56 -7.44
CA THR A 56 8.87 15.34 -7.01
C THR A 56 9.23 16.62 -6.26
N GLY A 57 10.52 16.85 -5.98
CA GLY A 57 10.98 18.01 -5.20
C GLY A 57 10.73 17.88 -3.69
N ILE A 58 10.36 16.70 -3.19
CA ILE A 58 10.20 16.39 -1.78
C ILE A 58 11.58 16.15 -1.16
N LEU A 59 11.84 16.73 0.00
CA LEU A 59 13.06 16.49 0.76
C LEU A 59 12.98 15.13 1.45
N PHE A 60 14.03 14.32 1.24
CA PHE A 60 14.11 12.96 1.76
C PHE A 60 15.24 12.87 2.78
N CYS A 61 14.91 12.69 4.05
CA CYS A 61 15.85 12.55 5.15
C CYS A 61 15.91 11.09 5.61
N LEU A 62 17.06 10.44 5.41
CA LEU A 62 17.26 9.04 5.83
C LEU A 62 17.88 9.00 7.23
N TYR A 63 17.19 8.31 8.14
CA TYR A 63 17.65 7.96 9.48
C TYR A 63 17.96 6.46 9.51
N SER A 64 19.26 6.14 9.51
CA SER A 64 19.74 4.75 9.50
C SER A 64 20.18 4.32 10.88
N PHE A 65 19.70 3.16 11.32
CA PHE A 65 20.03 2.52 12.59
C PHE A 65 20.51 1.09 12.36
N ASP A 66 21.49 0.66 13.14
CA ASP A 66 21.94 -0.72 13.17
C ASP A 66 21.01 -1.58 14.05
N GLU A 67 21.06 -2.91 13.88
CA GLU A 67 20.34 -3.86 14.77
C GLU A 67 20.86 -3.81 16.24
N LYS A 68 22.00 -3.15 16.46
CA LYS A 68 22.63 -2.98 17.78
C LYS A 68 22.25 -1.69 18.48
N ASP A 69 21.66 -0.76 17.74
CA ASP A 69 21.23 0.52 18.30
C ASP A 69 20.05 0.28 19.25
N SER A 70 19.90 1.13 20.26
CA SER A 70 18.83 0.96 21.21
C SER A 70 17.47 1.42 20.66
N GLU A 71 16.40 0.75 21.06
CA GLU A 71 15.04 1.17 20.72
C GLU A 71 14.74 2.59 21.23
N GLU A 72 15.34 2.96 22.38
CA GLU A 72 15.24 4.28 22.99
C GLU A 72 15.84 5.38 22.12
N GLU A 73 16.97 5.12 21.44
CA GLU A 73 17.57 6.09 20.51
C GLU A 73 16.65 6.33 19.30
N ILE A 74 16.08 5.27 18.74
CA ILE A 74 15.12 5.37 17.65
C ILE A 74 13.87 6.15 18.09
N MET A 75 13.33 5.82 19.27
CA MET A 75 12.15 6.52 19.82
C MET A 75 12.44 8.00 20.10
N SER A 76 13.65 8.33 20.55
CA SER A 76 14.07 9.70 20.77
C SER A 76 14.19 10.50 19.45
N ALA A 77 14.69 9.87 18.39
CA ALA A 77 14.71 10.47 17.07
C ALA A 77 13.29 10.71 16.51
N ILE A 78 12.36 9.76 16.72
CA ILE A 78 10.96 9.95 16.35
C ILE A 78 10.33 11.11 17.14
N ASP A 79 10.59 11.22 18.45
CA ASP A 79 10.10 12.33 19.29
C ASP A 79 10.61 13.69 18.80
N PHE A 80 11.88 13.77 18.47
CA PHE A 80 12.45 14.98 17.90
C PHE A 80 11.71 15.39 16.63
N LEU A 81 11.50 14.46 15.70
CA LEU A 81 10.83 14.72 14.43
C LEU A 81 9.33 14.99 14.57
N ASN A 82 8.67 14.41 15.58
CA ASN A 82 7.28 14.73 15.88
C ASN A 82 7.09 16.21 16.22
N ASN A 83 8.09 16.82 16.89
CA ASN A 83 8.06 18.22 17.32
C ASN A 83 8.73 19.18 16.33
N ASP A 84 9.39 18.67 15.29
CA ASP A 84 10.02 19.49 14.25
C ASP A 84 8.99 19.97 13.23
N SER A 85 8.79 21.29 13.13
CA SER A 85 7.86 21.90 12.18
C SER A 85 8.27 21.75 10.72
N GLU A 86 9.54 21.45 10.45
CA GLU A 86 10.06 21.27 9.10
C GLU A 86 9.85 19.84 8.56
N THR A 87 9.52 18.89 9.43
CA THR A 87 9.20 17.50 9.06
C THR A 87 7.72 17.31 8.86
N ASP A 88 7.27 17.04 7.64
CA ASP A 88 5.85 16.82 7.29
C ASP A 88 5.41 15.37 7.48
N GLY A 89 6.33 14.42 7.39
CA GLY A 89 6.00 13.02 7.52
C GLY A 89 7.12 12.14 8.01
N ILE A 90 6.74 11.11 8.75
CA ILE A 90 7.63 10.08 9.29
C ILE A 90 7.18 8.72 8.75
N MET A 91 8.13 7.94 8.29
CA MET A 91 7.92 6.59 7.80
C MET A 91 8.96 5.64 8.39
N ILE A 92 8.54 4.47 8.85
CA ILE A 92 9.44 3.39 9.27
C ILE A 92 9.41 2.31 8.19
N GLN A 93 10.56 2.03 7.59
CA GLN A 93 10.66 0.97 6.58
C GLN A 93 10.56 -0.40 7.24
N ILE A 94 9.54 -1.16 6.87
CA ILE A 94 9.32 -2.54 7.34
C ILE A 94 9.67 -3.55 6.25
N PRO A 95 10.03 -4.80 6.61
CA PRO A 95 10.02 -5.39 7.96
C PRO A 95 11.16 -4.89 8.85
N LEU A 96 10.91 -4.85 10.16
CA LEU A 96 11.91 -4.56 11.18
C LEU A 96 12.68 -5.83 11.59
N PRO A 97 13.93 -5.69 12.07
CA PRO A 97 14.60 -6.77 12.78
C PRO A 97 13.81 -7.19 14.03
N LYS A 98 13.92 -8.48 14.39
CA LYS A 98 13.13 -9.08 15.50
C LYS A 98 13.41 -8.46 16.88
N ALA A 99 14.53 -7.77 17.02
CA ALA A 99 14.94 -7.12 18.27
C ALA A 99 14.05 -5.92 18.64
N PHE A 100 13.36 -5.33 17.67
CA PHE A 100 12.57 -4.11 17.85
C PHE A 100 11.07 -4.41 17.93
N ASP A 101 10.40 -3.75 18.86
CA ASP A 101 8.95 -3.81 18.99
C ASP A 101 8.29 -2.86 17.98
N ARG A 102 7.79 -3.46 16.89
CA ARG A 102 7.10 -2.71 15.84
C ARG A 102 5.95 -1.87 16.38
N GLN A 103 5.19 -2.40 17.33
CA GLN A 103 4.02 -1.72 17.87
C GLN A 103 4.42 -0.44 18.61
N LYS A 104 5.42 -0.52 19.47
CA LYS A 104 5.94 0.64 20.21
C LYS A 104 6.46 1.74 19.28
N LEU A 105 7.21 1.36 18.25
CA LEU A 105 7.75 2.34 17.30
C LEU A 105 6.63 3.03 16.49
N ILE A 106 5.60 2.28 16.08
CA ILE A 106 4.42 2.82 15.39
C ILE A 106 3.65 3.78 16.31
N GLU A 107 3.40 3.39 17.56
CA GLU A 107 2.70 4.21 18.55
C GLU A 107 3.40 5.54 18.81
N LYS A 108 4.72 5.57 18.67
CA LYS A 108 5.55 6.74 18.90
C LYS A 108 5.41 7.82 17.81
N ILE A 109 5.07 7.46 16.58
CA ILE A 109 4.85 8.43 15.50
C ILE A 109 3.61 9.27 15.81
N SER A 110 3.67 10.58 15.62
CA SER A 110 2.49 11.45 15.73
C SER A 110 1.43 11.07 14.67
N PRO A 111 0.12 11.06 15.03
CA PRO A 111 -0.96 10.79 14.08
C PRO A 111 -0.91 11.66 12.82
N ASP A 112 -0.47 12.90 12.95
CA ASP A 112 -0.40 13.88 11.84
C ASP A 112 0.82 13.69 10.94
N LYS A 113 1.79 12.85 11.36
CA LYS A 113 3.04 12.61 10.62
C LYS A 113 3.21 11.17 10.14
N ASP A 114 2.26 10.27 10.41
CA ASP A 114 2.30 8.86 10.00
C ASP A 114 1.95 8.70 8.51
N ILE A 115 2.83 9.17 7.62
CA ILE A 115 2.57 9.19 6.17
C ILE A 115 2.41 7.80 5.53
N ASP A 116 2.89 6.74 6.18
CA ASP A 116 2.73 5.35 5.70
C ASP A 116 1.47 4.69 6.25
N GLY A 117 0.74 5.38 7.15
CA GLY A 117 -0.51 4.89 7.73
C GLY A 117 -0.33 3.64 8.59
N LEU A 118 0.84 3.46 9.20
CA LEU A 118 1.12 2.30 10.06
C LEU A 118 0.29 2.33 11.34
N ARG A 119 0.03 3.52 11.89
CA ARG A 119 -0.89 3.71 13.01
C ARG A 119 -2.32 3.28 12.64
N PHE A 120 -2.78 3.65 11.44
CA PHE A 120 -4.07 3.21 10.91
C PHE A 120 -4.14 1.67 10.80
N CYS A 121 -3.07 1.04 10.33
CA CYS A 121 -2.93 -0.43 10.28
C CYS A 121 -2.99 -1.06 11.68
N ALA A 122 -2.41 -0.39 12.68
CA ALA A 122 -2.43 -0.83 14.08
C ALA A 122 -3.77 -0.55 14.80
N GLY A 123 -4.75 0.04 14.12
CA GLY A 123 -6.04 0.40 14.71
C GLY A 123 -6.00 1.65 15.58
N LEU A 124 -4.91 2.41 15.51
CA LEU A 124 -4.72 3.66 16.24
C LEU A 124 -5.25 4.85 15.44
N ASP A 125 -5.31 6.01 16.09
CA ASP A 125 -5.60 7.27 15.43
C ASP A 125 -4.48 7.65 14.45
N SER A 126 -4.85 8.01 13.23
CA SER A 126 -3.95 8.43 12.15
C SER A 126 -4.68 9.34 11.17
N LYS A 127 -4.03 10.41 10.76
CA LYS A 127 -4.52 11.30 9.72
C LYS A 127 -4.52 10.63 8.34
N PHE A 128 -3.60 9.72 8.11
CA PHE A 128 -3.36 9.13 6.80
C PHE A 128 -3.83 7.67 6.71
N LYS A 129 -4.37 7.32 5.55
CA LYS A 129 -4.61 5.93 5.17
C LYS A 129 -3.33 5.31 4.58
N PRO A 130 -3.14 3.99 4.72
CA PRO A 130 -1.97 3.32 4.15
C PRO A 130 -1.89 3.52 2.62
N PRO A 131 -0.72 3.88 2.06
CA PRO A 131 -0.53 4.10 0.62
C PRO A 131 -0.98 2.94 -0.25
N VAL A 132 -0.77 1.70 0.19
CA VAL A 132 -1.22 0.52 -0.56
C VAL A 132 -2.74 0.42 -0.62
N VAL A 133 -3.44 0.80 0.45
CA VAL A 133 -4.91 0.85 0.46
C VAL A 133 -5.41 1.94 -0.49
N LEU A 134 -4.78 3.12 -0.47
CA LEU A 134 -5.10 4.20 -1.42
C LEU A 134 -4.87 3.77 -2.88
N ALA A 135 -3.80 3.02 -3.16
CA ALA A 135 -3.54 2.48 -4.51
C ALA A 135 -4.61 1.47 -4.95
N ILE A 136 -5.09 0.61 -4.04
CA ILE A 136 -6.19 -0.31 -4.31
C ILE A 136 -7.50 0.45 -4.59
N LEU A 137 -7.81 1.46 -3.79
CA LEU A 137 -9.00 2.30 -3.99
C LEU A 137 -8.93 3.07 -5.32
N GLU A 138 -7.74 3.55 -5.72
CA GLU A 138 -7.53 4.15 -7.04
C GLU A 138 -7.75 3.13 -8.18
N ALA A 139 -7.32 1.88 -8.01
CA ALA A 139 -7.58 0.83 -8.98
C ALA A 139 -9.09 0.52 -9.10
N ILE A 140 -9.82 0.46 -7.99
CA ILE A 140 -11.28 0.31 -8.00
C ILE A 140 -11.93 1.48 -8.74
N LYS A 141 -11.52 2.71 -8.45
CA LYS A 141 -12.02 3.92 -9.11
C LYS A 141 -11.79 3.88 -10.62
N ARG A 142 -10.59 3.55 -11.07
CA ARG A 142 -10.23 3.47 -12.50
C ARG A 142 -10.88 2.29 -13.22
N SER A 143 -11.33 1.28 -12.51
CA SER A 143 -12.15 0.20 -13.08
C SER A 143 -13.56 0.63 -13.45
N GLU A 144 -13.93 1.89 -13.16
CA GLU A 144 -15.26 2.47 -13.38
C GLU A 144 -16.40 1.67 -12.71
N THR A 145 -16.06 0.84 -11.71
CA THR A 145 -17.07 0.10 -10.95
C THR A 145 -17.75 1.02 -9.94
N ARG A 146 -19.04 1.22 -10.10
CA ARG A 146 -19.85 1.92 -9.09
C ARG A 146 -20.09 1.00 -7.90
N LEU A 147 -19.50 1.34 -6.78
CA LEU A 147 -19.71 0.62 -5.52
C LEU A 147 -21.10 0.96 -4.96
N ASN A 148 -21.92 -0.05 -4.72
CA ASN A 148 -23.25 0.07 -4.14
C ASN A 148 -23.63 -1.24 -3.45
N SER A 149 -24.84 -1.32 -2.85
CA SER A 149 -25.33 -2.47 -2.10
C SER A 149 -25.46 -3.79 -2.90
N LYS A 150 -25.36 -3.74 -4.22
CA LYS A 150 -25.37 -4.92 -5.08
C LYS A 150 -23.98 -5.37 -5.49
N THR A 151 -22.96 -4.54 -5.26
CA THR A 151 -21.57 -4.84 -5.63
C THR A 151 -21.00 -5.85 -4.64
N LYS A 152 -20.65 -7.02 -5.14
CA LYS A 152 -20.04 -8.10 -4.35
C LYS A 152 -18.51 -7.98 -4.42
N ILE A 153 -17.90 -7.71 -3.29
CA ILE A 153 -16.46 -7.63 -3.16
C ILE A 153 -15.97 -8.85 -2.37
N ALA A 154 -15.06 -9.62 -2.94
CA ALA A 154 -14.34 -10.66 -2.21
C ALA A 154 -12.91 -10.19 -1.92
N GLN A 155 -12.54 -10.11 -0.65
CA GLN A 155 -11.20 -9.78 -0.21
C GLN A 155 -10.51 -11.03 0.35
N ILE A 156 -9.38 -11.41 -0.25
CA ILE A 156 -8.58 -12.56 0.16
C ILE A 156 -7.38 -12.05 0.96
N GLY A 157 -7.29 -12.52 2.21
CA GLY A 157 -6.25 -12.12 3.14
C GLY A 157 -6.66 -10.97 4.07
N ALA A 158 -6.21 -11.08 5.34
CA ALA A 158 -6.48 -10.14 6.42
C ALA A 158 -5.19 -9.61 7.06
N GLY A 159 -4.11 -9.53 6.28
CA GLY A 159 -2.80 -9.11 6.77
C GLY A 159 -2.79 -7.66 7.29
N PHE A 160 -1.83 -7.40 8.21
CA PHE A 160 -1.67 -6.12 8.90
C PHE A 160 -1.59 -4.92 7.97
N LEU A 161 -0.78 -5.01 6.89
CA LEU A 161 -0.50 -3.86 6.01
C LEU A 161 -1.59 -3.57 4.99
N VAL A 162 -2.32 -4.60 4.54
CA VAL A 162 -3.26 -4.47 3.43
C VAL A 162 -4.66 -4.91 3.84
N GLY A 163 -4.81 -6.17 4.21
CA GLY A 163 -6.14 -6.76 4.34
C GLY A 163 -7.00 -6.14 5.43
N ALA A 164 -6.48 -6.00 6.64
CA ALA A 164 -7.23 -5.42 7.76
C ALA A 164 -7.55 -3.92 7.52
N PRO A 165 -6.59 -3.05 7.14
CA PRO A 165 -6.89 -1.65 6.87
C PRO A 165 -7.78 -1.45 5.64
N LEU A 166 -7.66 -2.25 4.59
CA LEU A 166 -8.54 -2.18 3.43
C LEU A 166 -9.99 -2.51 3.81
N LYS A 167 -10.21 -3.58 4.60
CA LYS A 167 -11.53 -3.90 5.14
C LYS A 167 -12.13 -2.70 5.86
N LYS A 168 -11.35 -2.07 6.77
CA LYS A 168 -11.79 -0.89 7.53
C LYS A 168 -12.22 0.24 6.58
N CYS A 169 -11.42 0.56 5.56
CA CYS A 169 -11.77 1.59 4.57
C CYS A 169 -13.02 1.22 3.76
N LEU A 170 -13.12 0.00 3.24
CA LEU A 170 -14.28 -0.42 2.44
C LEU A 170 -15.58 -0.39 3.24
N THR A 171 -15.54 -0.73 4.53
CA THR A 171 -16.74 -0.71 5.40
C THR A 171 -17.11 0.68 5.89
N GLN A 172 -16.14 1.59 6.05
CA GLN A 172 -16.39 2.96 6.49
C GLN A 172 -16.75 3.92 5.36
N ASP A 173 -16.05 3.84 4.23
CA ASP A 173 -16.23 4.76 3.11
C ASP A 173 -17.38 4.33 2.16
N PHE A 174 -17.76 3.04 2.20
CA PHE A 174 -18.77 2.45 1.31
C PHE A 174 -19.73 1.58 2.13
N GLU A 175 -20.61 2.21 2.91
CA GLU A 175 -21.52 1.57 3.89
C GLU A 175 -22.43 0.45 3.35
N SER A 176 -22.55 0.33 2.04
CA SER A 176 -23.54 -0.57 1.42
C SER A 176 -22.95 -1.68 0.54
N VAL A 177 -21.63 -1.88 0.50
CA VAL A 177 -21.05 -2.96 -0.32
C VAL A 177 -21.20 -4.33 0.35
N ASP A 178 -21.48 -5.38 -0.44
CA ASP A 178 -21.41 -6.77 0.04
C ASP A 178 -19.97 -7.26 0.07
N LEU A 179 -19.27 -6.97 1.20
CA LEU A 179 -17.87 -7.34 1.40
C LEU A 179 -17.75 -8.68 2.10
N LYS A 180 -17.21 -9.67 1.42
CA LYS A 180 -16.85 -10.97 1.98
C LYS A 180 -15.33 -11.09 2.16
N MET A 181 -14.92 -11.43 3.38
CA MET A 181 -13.55 -11.75 3.72
C MET A 181 -13.33 -13.25 3.66
N VAL A 182 -12.28 -13.67 2.97
CA VAL A 182 -11.90 -15.08 2.94
C VAL A 182 -10.44 -15.26 3.30
N ASP A 183 -10.17 -16.27 4.13
CA ASP A 183 -8.79 -16.69 4.41
C ASP A 183 -8.27 -17.55 3.24
N LYS A 184 -7.01 -17.34 2.90
CA LYS A 184 -6.31 -18.08 1.83
C LYS A 184 -6.33 -19.62 1.97
N ASN A 185 -6.45 -20.10 3.20
CA ASN A 185 -6.43 -21.52 3.55
C ASN A 185 -7.83 -22.15 3.73
N LYS A 186 -8.90 -21.39 3.48
CA LYS A 186 -10.26 -21.89 3.68
C LYS A 186 -10.77 -22.69 2.49
N ASN A 187 -11.48 -23.79 2.79
CA ASN A 187 -12.10 -24.64 1.79
C ASN A 187 -13.22 -23.95 0.99
N ASP A 188 -13.71 -22.80 1.49
CA ASP A 188 -14.77 -22.00 0.89
C ASP A 188 -14.25 -20.85 -0.02
N LEU A 189 -12.94 -20.81 -0.31
CA LEU A 189 -12.35 -19.78 -1.16
C LEU A 189 -13.08 -19.64 -2.50
N VAL A 190 -13.16 -20.74 -3.25
CA VAL A 190 -13.81 -20.76 -4.57
C VAL A 190 -15.26 -20.35 -4.48
N GLU A 191 -15.99 -20.90 -3.50
CA GLU A 191 -17.42 -20.59 -3.26
C GLU A 191 -17.64 -19.10 -2.99
N THR A 192 -16.70 -18.48 -2.26
CA THR A 192 -16.80 -17.06 -1.89
C THR A 192 -16.51 -16.13 -3.06
N ILE A 193 -15.52 -16.49 -3.92
CA ILE A 193 -15.02 -15.56 -4.96
C ILE A 193 -15.72 -15.74 -6.31
N LYS A 194 -16.32 -16.90 -6.59
CA LYS A 194 -16.90 -17.24 -7.91
C LYS A 194 -17.92 -16.24 -8.45
N ASP A 195 -18.70 -15.62 -7.55
CA ASP A 195 -19.76 -14.67 -7.91
C ASP A 195 -19.37 -13.20 -7.62
N ALA A 196 -18.13 -12.94 -7.20
CA ALA A 196 -17.69 -11.60 -6.86
C ALA A 196 -17.57 -10.71 -8.10
N ASP A 197 -17.96 -9.44 -7.98
CA ASP A 197 -17.78 -8.42 -9.02
C ASP A 197 -16.35 -7.86 -8.99
N ILE A 198 -15.78 -7.79 -7.78
CA ILE A 198 -14.40 -7.38 -7.53
C ILE A 198 -13.74 -8.43 -6.63
N ILE A 199 -12.58 -8.89 -7.02
CA ILE A 199 -11.72 -9.75 -6.18
C ILE A 199 -10.46 -8.97 -5.88
N ILE A 200 -10.13 -8.84 -4.59
CA ILE A 200 -8.91 -8.17 -4.11
C ILE A 200 -8.10 -9.22 -3.36
N SER A 201 -6.89 -9.52 -3.84
CA SER A 201 -6.00 -10.47 -3.16
C SER A 201 -4.77 -9.76 -2.59
N ALA A 202 -4.42 -10.08 -1.34
CA ALA A 202 -3.28 -9.55 -0.61
C ALA A 202 -2.72 -10.60 0.36
N THR A 203 -2.32 -11.76 -0.17
CA THR A 203 -1.91 -12.93 0.62
C THR A 203 -0.44 -13.26 0.51
N GLY A 204 0.22 -12.85 -0.58
CA GLY A 204 1.58 -13.25 -0.93
C GLY A 204 1.67 -14.73 -1.33
N MET A 205 0.57 -15.35 -1.77
CA MET A 205 0.56 -16.72 -2.30
C MET A 205 0.49 -16.69 -3.82
N PRO A 206 1.57 -17.09 -4.51
CA PRO A 206 1.61 -17.05 -5.98
C PRO A 206 0.47 -17.83 -6.62
N LYS A 207 -0.23 -17.19 -7.57
CA LYS A 207 -1.25 -17.81 -8.43
C LYS A 207 -2.37 -18.53 -7.64
N LEU A 208 -2.74 -17.99 -6.49
CA LEU A 208 -3.81 -18.50 -5.64
C LEU A 208 -5.17 -18.46 -6.35
N VAL A 209 -5.46 -17.35 -7.05
CA VAL A 209 -6.71 -17.13 -7.78
C VAL A 209 -6.52 -17.55 -9.22
N LYS A 210 -7.25 -18.58 -9.64
CA LYS A 210 -7.16 -19.18 -10.98
C LYS A 210 -8.36 -18.83 -11.86
N GLU A 211 -8.23 -19.03 -13.17
CA GLU A 211 -9.26 -18.73 -14.16
C GLU A 211 -10.59 -19.40 -13.85
N GLU A 212 -10.58 -20.68 -13.50
CA GLU A 212 -11.81 -21.45 -13.21
C GLU A 212 -12.55 -21.00 -11.95
N MET A 213 -11.90 -20.19 -11.10
CA MET A 213 -12.47 -19.69 -9.83
C MET A 213 -13.28 -18.40 -9.99
N VAL A 214 -13.17 -17.73 -11.12
CA VAL A 214 -13.71 -16.38 -11.32
C VAL A 214 -14.75 -16.34 -12.44
N LYS A 215 -15.71 -15.42 -12.35
CA LYS A 215 -16.70 -15.20 -13.39
C LYS A 215 -16.22 -14.29 -14.52
N GLU A 216 -16.89 -14.32 -15.65
CA GLU A 216 -16.72 -13.36 -16.73
C GLU A 216 -17.03 -11.92 -16.28
N GLY A 217 -16.22 -10.95 -16.74
CA GLY A 217 -16.40 -9.54 -16.44
C GLY A 217 -16.00 -9.12 -15.02
N VAL A 218 -15.29 -9.95 -14.28
CA VAL A 218 -14.76 -9.64 -12.94
C VAL A 218 -13.72 -8.52 -12.97
N VAL A 219 -13.60 -7.77 -11.89
CA VAL A 219 -12.45 -6.88 -11.64
C VAL A 219 -11.47 -7.61 -10.72
N LEU A 220 -10.22 -7.73 -11.16
CA LEU A 220 -9.16 -8.43 -10.42
C LEU A 220 -8.11 -7.44 -9.92
N ILE A 221 -7.99 -7.30 -8.61
CA ILE A 221 -7.00 -6.42 -7.97
C ILE A 221 -6.01 -7.26 -7.19
N ASP A 222 -4.78 -7.29 -7.67
CA ASP A 222 -3.69 -8.05 -7.07
C ASP A 222 -2.76 -7.09 -6.31
N ALA A 223 -2.79 -7.17 -4.99
CA ALA A 223 -1.89 -6.48 -4.07
C ALA A 223 -0.93 -7.46 -3.36
N GLY A 224 -0.98 -8.74 -3.73
CA GLY A 224 -0.05 -9.75 -3.28
C GLY A 224 1.27 -9.67 -4.07
N THR A 225 2.36 -9.97 -3.40
CA THR A 225 3.68 -10.10 -4.01
C THR A 225 4.45 -11.25 -3.37
N ALA A 226 4.98 -12.11 -4.20
CA ALA A 226 5.95 -13.13 -3.83
C ALA A 226 7.09 -13.11 -4.83
N GLU A 227 8.19 -13.72 -4.49
CA GLU A 227 9.33 -13.89 -5.39
C GLU A 227 9.47 -15.36 -5.77
N GLU A 228 9.53 -15.64 -7.06
CA GLU A 228 9.81 -16.97 -7.59
C GLU A 228 10.88 -16.88 -8.67
N ASN A 229 12.02 -17.52 -8.47
CA ASN A 229 13.15 -17.50 -9.42
C ASN A 229 13.62 -16.07 -9.79
N GLY A 230 13.65 -15.15 -8.84
CA GLY A 230 14.06 -13.76 -9.05
C GLY A 230 13.01 -12.87 -9.73
N ASN A 231 11.81 -13.39 -9.98
CA ASN A 231 10.70 -12.63 -10.55
C ASN A 231 9.62 -12.38 -9.52
N LEU A 232 9.06 -11.17 -9.54
CA LEU A 232 7.87 -10.85 -8.75
C LEU A 232 6.64 -11.52 -9.37
N ILE A 233 5.90 -12.24 -8.55
CA ILE A 233 4.66 -12.94 -8.93
C ILE A 233 3.54 -12.48 -7.99
N GLY A 234 2.37 -12.28 -8.59
CA GLY A 234 1.14 -11.95 -7.85
C GLY A 234 0.38 -13.16 -7.34
N ASP A 235 -0.65 -12.87 -6.57
CA ASP A 235 -1.60 -13.85 -6.06
C ASP A 235 -2.56 -14.36 -7.13
N ILE A 236 -2.75 -13.60 -8.21
CA ILE A 236 -3.70 -13.92 -9.30
C ILE A 236 -2.94 -14.53 -10.47
N ASP A 237 -3.38 -15.70 -10.91
CA ASP A 237 -2.82 -16.34 -12.10
C ASP A 237 -3.14 -15.48 -13.34
N PRO A 238 -2.15 -15.16 -14.20
CA PRO A 238 -2.38 -14.40 -15.43
C PRO A 238 -3.45 -14.99 -16.36
N GLU A 239 -3.70 -16.31 -16.30
CA GLU A 239 -4.79 -16.92 -17.06
C GLU A 239 -6.17 -16.36 -16.63
N ALA A 240 -6.35 -15.99 -15.37
CA ALA A 240 -7.59 -15.41 -14.88
C ALA A 240 -7.88 -14.02 -15.50
N TYR A 241 -6.86 -13.31 -15.98
CA TYR A 241 -7.05 -12.00 -16.65
C TYR A 241 -7.88 -12.10 -17.92
N LYS A 242 -7.98 -13.29 -18.55
CA LYS A 242 -8.81 -13.52 -19.74
C LYS A 242 -10.29 -13.28 -19.48
N LYS A 243 -10.74 -13.52 -18.23
CA LYS A 243 -12.13 -13.30 -17.82
C LYS A 243 -12.36 -11.91 -17.22
N ALA A 244 -11.29 -11.18 -16.91
CA ALA A 244 -11.39 -9.88 -16.28
C ALA A 244 -11.79 -8.79 -17.28
N ARG A 245 -12.76 -7.94 -16.89
CA ARG A 245 -13.00 -6.68 -17.60
C ARG A 245 -11.97 -5.62 -17.23
N TYR A 246 -11.30 -5.75 -16.07
CA TYR A 246 -10.23 -4.91 -15.60
C TYR A 246 -9.37 -5.65 -14.58
N TYR A 247 -8.05 -5.46 -14.64
CA TYR A 247 -7.14 -6.11 -13.70
C TYR A 247 -5.89 -5.29 -13.41
N THR A 248 -5.24 -5.57 -12.27
CA THR A 248 -3.93 -5.00 -11.92
C THR A 248 -2.87 -6.08 -12.09
N PRO A 249 -1.89 -5.91 -13.01
CA PRO A 249 -0.84 -6.90 -13.21
C PRO A 249 0.21 -6.87 -12.09
N VAL A 250 0.86 -8.01 -11.84
CA VAL A 250 2.07 -8.09 -11.01
C VAL A 250 3.19 -8.69 -11.86
N PRO A 251 4.33 -7.98 -12.01
CA PRO A 251 4.61 -6.61 -11.55
C PRO A 251 3.92 -5.51 -12.40
N GLY A 252 3.85 -4.31 -11.85
CA GLY A 252 3.46 -3.12 -12.63
C GLY A 252 2.08 -2.54 -12.32
N GLY A 253 1.28 -3.19 -11.45
CA GLY A 253 -0.03 -2.71 -10.99
C GLY A 253 0.05 -1.86 -9.72
N ILE A 254 -0.40 -2.41 -8.60
CA ILE A 254 -0.56 -1.69 -7.32
C ILE A 254 0.77 -1.14 -6.77
N GLY A 255 1.87 -1.91 -6.85
CA GLY A 255 3.15 -1.53 -6.25
C GLY A 255 3.67 -0.15 -6.66
N PRO A 256 3.79 0.18 -7.96
CA PRO A 256 4.20 1.51 -8.39
C PRO A 256 3.33 2.64 -7.85
N VAL A 257 2.00 2.45 -7.83
CA VAL A 257 1.05 3.48 -7.37
C VAL A 257 1.11 3.67 -5.86
N THR A 258 1.44 2.62 -5.09
CA THR A 258 1.68 2.71 -3.65
C THR A 258 2.73 3.78 -3.33
N ILE A 259 3.81 3.85 -4.11
CA ILE A 259 4.85 4.88 -3.92
C ILE A 259 4.28 6.28 -4.17
N ALA A 260 3.50 6.47 -5.22
CA ALA A 260 2.88 7.76 -5.51
C ALA A 260 1.90 8.20 -4.41
N MET A 261 1.13 7.25 -3.86
CA MET A 261 0.20 7.53 -2.76
C MET A 261 0.93 7.89 -1.46
N LEU A 262 2.12 7.32 -1.20
CA LEU A 262 2.96 7.75 -0.08
C LEU A 262 3.32 9.24 -0.22
N PHE A 263 3.71 9.68 -1.41
CA PHE A 263 4.05 11.09 -1.65
C PHE A 263 2.83 12.02 -1.62
N LYS A 264 1.64 11.53 -1.99
CA LYS A 264 0.40 12.28 -1.74
C LYS A 264 0.20 12.55 -0.25
N ASN A 265 0.40 11.54 0.59
CA ASN A 265 0.32 11.72 2.04
C ASN A 265 1.35 12.75 2.54
N VAL A 266 2.60 12.76 2.02
CA VAL A 266 3.62 13.74 2.39
C VAL A 266 3.19 15.17 2.04
N VAL A 267 2.56 15.36 0.89
CA VAL A 267 2.08 16.68 0.41
C VAL A 267 0.75 17.09 1.06
N GLY A 268 0.07 16.18 1.76
CA GLY A 268 -1.19 16.44 2.45
C GLY A 268 -2.43 16.39 1.54
N GLU A 269 -2.42 15.50 0.54
CA GLU A 269 -3.56 15.24 -0.37
C GLU A 269 -4.38 14.01 0.02
#